data_369a29d14c1298e150a2521a9fed383b
#
_entry.id   369a29d14c1298e150a2521a9fed383b
#
_cell.length_a   1.000
_cell.length_b   1.000
_cell.length_c   1.000
_cell.angle_alpha   90.00
_cell.angle_beta   90.00
_cell.angle_gamma   90.00
#
_symmetry.space_group_name_H-M   'P 1'
#
loop_
_entity.id
_entity.type
_entity.pdbx_description
1 polymer ?
#
loop_
_entity_poly.entity_id
_entity_poly.type
_entity_poly.pdbx_seq_one_letter_code
_entity_poly.pdbx_strand_id
1 'polypeptide(L)'
;MGKSPKISIVSTVYNTRPFLETAVQSILSQTFTDFELLLIDDGSSDGAGALCDALASRDARIRVFHQPNGGPASARNKGLDNARGAYIGFVDSDDVIEPQMYETLYAAVQAPGVRLAACSGDCIDEEGHRIAGRTVAIRRHGIRDAEELLLETFQTGSYYGPLSWNKLFDIRLFRDKGVHYDETMLFGDDASVLHRVFEGERCNCLPDVLYHYRTRAGQITSTATFPARKLDDLRMYWAWLQYFASRPGFAEYRQWATVWYWRVFYQFWCQAGTAGNLPELKPKFRAHKKHLDAVLPDLVRSSLLPAGEKLRAVLFCANPMALYTAATAWGRLAAKRGRGIH
;
A
#
# COMPACT_ATOMS: atom_id res chain seq x y z
N MET A 1 5.86 -23.42 -29.54
CA MET A 1 5.71 -22.70 -28.27
C MET A 1 5.37 -21.26 -28.59
N GLY A 2 4.24 -20.75 -28.13
CA GLY A 2 3.86 -19.33 -28.33
C GLY A 2 4.89 -18.40 -27.68
N LYS A 3 5.09 -17.21 -28.26
CA LYS A 3 5.96 -16.16 -27.72
C LYS A 3 5.46 -15.77 -26.32
N SER A 4 6.34 -15.72 -25.33
CA SER A 4 5.99 -15.22 -24.00
C SER A 4 5.54 -13.76 -24.09
N PRO A 5 4.48 -13.34 -23.36
CA PRO A 5 4.04 -11.96 -23.36
C PRO A 5 5.13 -11.05 -22.79
N LYS A 6 5.10 -9.78 -23.15
CA LYS A 6 6.03 -8.80 -22.56
C LYS A 6 5.66 -8.43 -21.14
N ILE A 7 4.36 -8.30 -20.85
CA ILE A 7 3.86 -7.89 -19.53
C ILE A 7 2.94 -8.99 -18.98
N SER A 8 3.13 -9.35 -17.71
CA SER A 8 2.11 -10.06 -16.93
C SER A 8 1.40 -9.06 -16.02
N ILE A 9 0.09 -8.96 -16.14
CA ILE A 9 -0.75 -8.14 -15.28
C ILE A 9 -1.42 -9.10 -14.28
N VAL A 10 -1.18 -8.88 -13.00
CA VAL A 10 -1.77 -9.68 -11.90
C VAL A 10 -2.93 -8.91 -11.30
N SER A 11 -4.10 -9.54 -11.25
CA SER A 11 -5.26 -9.01 -10.54
C SER A 11 -5.73 -9.98 -9.48
N THR A 12 -5.68 -9.55 -8.21
CA THR A 12 -6.14 -10.34 -7.07
C THR A 12 -7.64 -10.14 -6.88
N VAL A 13 -8.38 -11.25 -6.78
CA VAL A 13 -9.85 -11.25 -6.73
C VAL A 13 -10.31 -11.86 -5.42
N TYR A 14 -11.02 -11.09 -4.59
CA TYR A 14 -11.68 -11.57 -3.39
C TYR A 14 -12.97 -10.80 -3.11
N ASN A 15 -14.12 -11.43 -3.36
CA ASN A 15 -15.44 -10.83 -3.13
C ASN A 15 -15.61 -9.45 -3.80
N THR A 16 -15.22 -9.36 -5.09
CA THR A 16 -15.30 -8.14 -5.91
C THR A 16 -16.18 -8.32 -7.14
N ARG A 17 -17.07 -9.31 -7.13
CA ARG A 17 -17.93 -9.64 -8.28
C ARG A 17 -18.63 -8.43 -8.93
N PRO A 18 -19.16 -7.43 -8.18
CA PRO A 18 -19.84 -6.28 -8.78
C PRO A 18 -18.92 -5.39 -9.64
N PHE A 19 -17.62 -5.40 -9.41
CA PHE A 19 -16.63 -4.51 -10.04
C PHE A 19 -15.74 -5.25 -11.02
N LEU A 20 -15.59 -6.58 -10.87
CA LEU A 20 -14.62 -7.40 -11.56
C LEU A 20 -14.69 -7.29 -13.09
N GLU A 21 -15.90 -7.31 -13.67
CA GLU A 21 -16.04 -7.23 -15.13
C GLU A 21 -15.56 -5.89 -15.68
N THR A 22 -15.87 -4.78 -14.99
CA THR A 22 -15.40 -3.44 -15.35
C THR A 22 -13.88 -3.34 -15.22
N ALA A 23 -13.31 -3.85 -14.15
CA ALA A 23 -11.85 -3.88 -13.93
C ALA A 23 -11.15 -4.67 -15.04
N VAL A 24 -11.59 -5.89 -15.31
CA VAL A 24 -11.01 -6.74 -16.37
C VAL A 24 -11.16 -6.09 -17.75
N GLN A 25 -12.31 -5.47 -18.05
CA GLN A 25 -12.50 -4.78 -19.32
C GLN A 25 -11.52 -3.60 -19.49
N SER A 26 -11.24 -2.85 -18.43
CA SER A 26 -10.25 -1.76 -18.48
C SER A 26 -8.82 -2.27 -18.78
N ILE A 27 -8.49 -3.49 -18.30
CA ILE A 27 -7.22 -4.15 -18.60
C ILE A 27 -7.20 -4.69 -20.05
N LEU A 28 -8.27 -5.34 -20.50
CA LEU A 28 -8.33 -5.92 -21.85
C LEU A 28 -8.33 -4.86 -22.96
N SER A 29 -8.80 -3.65 -22.65
CA SER A 29 -8.84 -2.50 -23.57
C SER A 29 -7.53 -1.69 -23.61
N GLN A 30 -6.46 -2.16 -22.98
CA GLN A 30 -5.16 -1.50 -23.04
C GLN A 30 -4.64 -1.38 -24.49
N THR A 31 -4.09 -0.22 -24.84
CA THR A 31 -3.45 0.04 -26.14
C THR A 31 -2.20 -0.82 -26.34
N PHE A 32 -1.51 -1.17 -25.25
CA PHE A 32 -0.44 -2.16 -25.25
C PHE A 32 -1.03 -3.58 -25.24
N THR A 33 -0.89 -4.35 -26.32
CA THR A 33 -1.58 -5.63 -26.51
C THR A 33 -0.77 -6.90 -26.20
N ASP A 34 0.56 -6.79 -26.06
CA ASP A 34 1.46 -7.94 -25.80
C ASP A 34 1.56 -8.23 -24.29
N PHE A 35 0.43 -8.64 -23.69
CA PHE A 35 0.33 -8.98 -22.28
C PHE A 35 -0.50 -10.25 -22.02
N GLU A 36 -0.33 -10.83 -20.82
CA GLU A 36 -1.26 -11.78 -20.20
C GLU A 36 -1.89 -11.16 -18.97
N LEU A 37 -3.13 -11.54 -18.65
CA LEU A 37 -3.84 -11.19 -17.42
C LEU A 37 -3.98 -12.43 -16.54
N LEU A 38 -3.43 -12.37 -15.33
CA LEU A 38 -3.54 -13.41 -14.32
C LEU A 38 -4.61 -12.99 -13.30
N LEU A 39 -5.78 -13.63 -13.33
CA LEU A 39 -6.82 -13.47 -12.32
C LEU A 39 -6.57 -14.50 -11.21
N ILE A 40 -6.28 -14.02 -10.01
CA ILE A 40 -6.01 -14.87 -8.85
C ILE A 40 -7.22 -14.77 -7.92
N ASP A 41 -8.12 -15.75 -8.02
CA ASP A 41 -9.27 -15.84 -7.11
C ASP A 41 -8.83 -16.43 -5.77
N ASP A 42 -8.84 -15.60 -4.76
CA ASP A 42 -8.42 -15.92 -3.38
C ASP A 42 -9.60 -16.46 -2.55
N GLY A 43 -10.35 -17.41 -3.11
CA GLY A 43 -11.44 -18.10 -2.44
C GLY A 43 -12.68 -17.23 -2.26
N SER A 44 -13.10 -16.52 -3.31
CA SER A 44 -14.31 -15.71 -3.31
C SER A 44 -15.58 -16.53 -3.09
N SER A 45 -16.51 -15.99 -2.30
CA SER A 45 -17.81 -16.60 -1.99
C SER A 45 -19.00 -15.90 -2.67
N ASP A 46 -18.77 -14.78 -3.35
CA ASP A 46 -19.79 -13.95 -4.00
C ASP A 46 -20.06 -14.30 -5.48
N GLY A 47 -19.36 -15.34 -5.98
CA GLY A 47 -19.43 -15.76 -7.38
C GLY A 47 -18.40 -15.09 -8.29
N ALA A 48 -17.44 -14.33 -7.76
CA ALA A 48 -16.36 -13.74 -8.54
C ALA A 48 -15.47 -14.80 -9.20
N GLY A 49 -15.19 -15.95 -8.53
CA GLY A 49 -14.42 -17.04 -9.12
C GLY A 49 -15.04 -17.59 -10.40
N ALA A 50 -16.35 -17.87 -10.40
CA ALA A 50 -17.05 -18.31 -11.60
C ALA A 50 -17.07 -17.24 -12.72
N LEU A 51 -17.10 -15.96 -12.35
CA LEU A 51 -16.98 -14.86 -13.31
C LEU A 51 -15.56 -14.81 -13.92
N CYS A 52 -14.49 -15.07 -13.14
CA CYS A 52 -13.13 -15.20 -13.67
C CYS A 52 -13.06 -16.26 -14.77
N ASP A 53 -13.62 -17.46 -14.54
CA ASP A 53 -13.64 -18.53 -15.53
C ASP A 53 -14.42 -18.14 -16.79
N ALA A 54 -15.57 -17.49 -16.61
CA ALA A 54 -16.38 -17.00 -17.73
C ALA A 54 -15.63 -15.94 -18.56
N LEU A 55 -14.87 -15.05 -17.94
CA LEU A 55 -14.04 -14.06 -18.62
C LEU A 55 -12.87 -14.71 -19.36
N ALA A 56 -12.19 -15.69 -18.75
CA ALA A 56 -11.10 -16.43 -19.40
C ALA A 56 -11.57 -17.23 -20.62
N SER A 57 -12.81 -17.71 -20.63
CA SER A 57 -13.37 -18.39 -21.81
C SER A 57 -13.59 -17.47 -23.02
N ARG A 58 -13.61 -16.14 -22.81
CA ARG A 58 -13.88 -15.13 -23.85
C ARG A 58 -12.59 -14.50 -24.39
N ASP A 59 -11.48 -14.52 -23.64
CA ASP A 59 -10.21 -13.90 -24.04
C ASP A 59 -9.01 -14.78 -23.65
N ALA A 60 -8.28 -15.24 -24.64
CA ALA A 60 -7.14 -16.14 -24.48
C ALA A 60 -5.93 -15.51 -23.73
N ARG A 61 -5.94 -14.20 -23.52
CA ARG A 61 -4.92 -13.51 -22.70
C ARG A 61 -5.12 -13.73 -21.22
N ILE A 62 -6.33 -14.17 -20.78
CA ILE A 62 -6.66 -14.38 -19.36
C ILE A 62 -6.28 -15.80 -18.94
N ARG A 63 -5.65 -15.89 -17.78
CA ARG A 63 -5.39 -17.13 -17.05
C ARG A 63 -5.92 -17.00 -15.65
N VAL A 64 -6.68 -17.98 -15.18
CA VAL A 64 -7.28 -17.99 -13.85
C VAL A 64 -6.57 -18.98 -12.95
N PHE A 65 -6.39 -18.59 -11.71
CA PHE A 65 -5.88 -19.44 -10.63
C PHE A 65 -6.78 -19.29 -9.42
N HIS A 66 -7.36 -20.39 -8.96
CA HIS A 66 -8.14 -20.43 -7.72
C HIS A 66 -7.26 -20.94 -6.58
N GLN A 67 -7.45 -20.36 -5.39
CA GLN A 67 -6.81 -20.82 -4.16
C GLN A 67 -7.74 -20.63 -2.96
N PRO A 68 -7.55 -21.37 -1.86
CA PRO A 68 -8.16 -21.05 -0.58
C PRO A 68 -7.73 -19.65 -0.14
N ASN A 69 -8.62 -18.89 0.52
CA ASN A 69 -8.30 -17.53 0.96
C ASN A 69 -7.02 -17.49 1.81
N GLY A 70 -5.98 -16.87 1.28
CA GLY A 70 -4.68 -16.63 1.89
C GLY A 70 -4.34 -15.15 2.06
N GLY A 71 -5.25 -14.26 1.63
CA GLY A 71 -5.06 -12.81 1.67
C GLY A 71 -4.34 -12.24 0.45
N PRO A 72 -4.29 -10.90 0.33
CA PRO A 72 -3.78 -10.21 -0.87
C PRO A 72 -2.30 -10.53 -1.16
N ALA A 73 -1.47 -10.67 -0.15
CA ALA A 73 -0.06 -11.05 -0.29
C ALA A 73 0.11 -12.43 -0.94
N SER A 74 -0.64 -13.43 -0.47
CA SER A 74 -0.63 -14.78 -1.04
C SER A 74 -1.10 -14.80 -2.49
N ALA A 75 -2.17 -14.06 -2.80
CA ALA A 75 -2.66 -13.94 -4.17
C ALA A 75 -1.64 -13.24 -5.10
N ARG A 76 -0.97 -12.17 -4.64
CA ARG A 76 0.09 -11.51 -5.41
C ARG A 76 1.29 -12.43 -5.63
N ASN A 77 1.72 -13.19 -4.63
CA ASN A 77 2.78 -14.19 -4.76
C ASN A 77 2.42 -15.25 -5.80
N LYS A 78 1.19 -15.77 -5.76
CA LYS A 78 0.70 -16.72 -6.77
C LYS A 78 0.77 -16.14 -8.18
N GLY A 79 0.40 -14.87 -8.34
CA GLY A 79 0.52 -14.15 -9.61
C GLY A 79 1.99 -14.02 -10.04
N LEU A 80 2.88 -13.58 -9.14
CA LEU A 80 4.31 -13.43 -9.38
C LEU A 80 4.99 -14.73 -9.83
N ASP A 81 4.65 -15.86 -9.18
CA ASP A 81 5.20 -17.18 -9.48
C ASP A 81 4.76 -17.70 -10.85
N ASN A 82 3.53 -17.35 -11.28
CA ASN A 82 2.95 -17.82 -12.53
C ASN A 82 3.11 -16.84 -13.72
N ALA A 83 3.66 -15.65 -13.48
CA ALA A 83 3.92 -14.64 -14.49
C ALA A 83 4.97 -15.12 -15.50
N ARG A 84 4.71 -14.90 -16.80
CA ARG A 84 5.57 -15.28 -17.94
C ARG A 84 6.22 -14.06 -18.60
N GLY A 85 5.72 -12.87 -18.31
CA GLY A 85 6.20 -11.61 -18.83
C GLY A 85 7.59 -11.23 -18.32
N ALA A 86 8.32 -10.47 -19.12
CA ALA A 86 9.56 -9.83 -18.67
C ALA A 86 9.30 -8.71 -17.64
N TYR A 87 8.11 -8.13 -17.72
CA TYR A 87 7.62 -7.10 -16.79
C TYR A 87 6.36 -7.60 -16.08
N ILE A 88 6.13 -7.06 -14.88
CA ILE A 88 4.95 -7.36 -14.08
C ILE A 88 4.29 -6.05 -13.60
N GLY A 89 2.95 -6.00 -13.68
CA GLY A 89 2.12 -4.97 -13.08
C GLY A 89 1.02 -5.60 -12.25
N PHE A 90 0.44 -4.82 -11.35
CA PHE A 90 -0.65 -5.23 -10.48
C PHE A 90 -1.84 -4.30 -10.67
N VAL A 91 -3.04 -4.85 -10.68
CA VAL A 91 -4.32 -4.09 -10.75
C VAL A 91 -5.30 -4.76 -9.80
N ASP A 92 -5.82 -4.03 -8.83
CA ASP A 92 -6.83 -4.56 -7.93
C ASP A 92 -8.16 -4.78 -8.68
N SER A 93 -8.89 -5.84 -8.35
CA SER A 93 -10.06 -6.30 -9.12
C SER A 93 -11.33 -5.45 -8.97
N ASP A 94 -11.27 -4.40 -8.17
CA ASP A 94 -12.31 -3.39 -8.02
C ASP A 94 -11.94 -2.01 -8.59
N ASP A 95 -10.72 -1.86 -9.14
CA ASP A 95 -10.19 -0.62 -9.69
C ASP A 95 -10.30 -0.56 -11.23
N VAL A 96 -9.97 0.60 -11.79
CA VAL A 96 -10.02 0.85 -13.25
C VAL A 96 -8.75 1.55 -13.69
N ILE A 97 -8.27 1.23 -14.88
CA ILE A 97 -7.07 1.85 -15.46
C ILE A 97 -7.37 2.52 -16.79
N GLU A 98 -6.64 3.60 -17.09
CA GLU A 98 -6.74 4.30 -18.39
C GLU A 98 -6.19 3.42 -19.52
N PRO A 99 -6.77 3.47 -20.73
CA PRO A 99 -6.37 2.58 -21.85
C PRO A 99 -4.89 2.62 -22.21
N GLN A 100 -4.21 3.74 -22.00
CA GLN A 100 -2.78 3.92 -22.34
C GLN A 100 -1.83 3.61 -21.18
N MET A 101 -2.30 3.13 -20.02
CA MET A 101 -1.45 2.98 -18.83
C MET A 101 -0.22 2.11 -19.09
N TYR A 102 -0.41 0.89 -19.58
CA TYR A 102 0.71 -0.04 -19.78
C TYR A 102 1.59 0.32 -20.98
N GLU A 103 1.06 0.98 -22.02
CA GLU A 103 1.87 1.52 -23.10
C GLU A 103 2.81 2.62 -22.58
N THR A 104 2.27 3.55 -21.79
CA THR A 104 3.02 4.66 -21.21
C THR A 104 4.08 4.17 -20.21
N LEU A 105 3.71 3.26 -19.31
CA LEU A 105 4.66 2.68 -18.35
C LEU A 105 5.72 1.82 -19.05
N TYR A 106 5.33 1.06 -20.09
CA TYR A 106 6.28 0.25 -20.86
C TYR A 106 7.29 1.11 -21.60
N ALA A 107 6.86 2.21 -22.23
CA ALA A 107 7.78 3.17 -22.84
C ALA A 107 8.74 3.77 -21.82
N ALA A 108 8.24 4.10 -20.62
CA ALA A 108 9.04 4.71 -19.56
C ALA A 108 10.14 3.79 -19.00
N VAL A 109 9.90 2.45 -18.92
CA VAL A 109 10.91 1.50 -18.44
C VAL A 109 11.97 1.14 -19.50
N GLN A 110 11.81 1.58 -20.76
CA GLN A 110 12.83 1.38 -21.80
C GLN A 110 14.00 2.38 -21.68
N ALA A 111 13.92 3.38 -20.81
CA ALA A 111 14.99 4.33 -20.58
C ALA A 111 16.24 3.62 -20.00
N PRO A 112 17.46 4.01 -20.40
CA PRO A 112 18.68 3.34 -19.93
C PRO A 112 18.82 3.33 -18.40
N GLY A 113 19.08 2.16 -17.83
CA GLY A 113 19.26 1.98 -16.38
C GLY A 113 17.98 2.05 -15.56
N VAL A 114 16.79 2.08 -16.20
CA VAL A 114 15.49 2.08 -15.54
C VAL A 114 14.90 0.68 -15.56
N ARG A 115 14.46 0.18 -14.40
CA ARG A 115 13.87 -1.15 -14.27
C ARG A 115 12.43 -1.11 -13.71
N LEU A 116 11.95 0.07 -13.34
CA LEU A 116 10.56 0.27 -12.97
C LEU A 116 10.08 1.67 -13.39
N ALA A 117 8.78 1.78 -13.66
CA ALA A 117 8.10 3.05 -13.90
C ALA A 117 6.86 3.15 -13.00
N ALA A 118 6.49 4.36 -12.66
CA ALA A 118 5.33 4.64 -11.82
C ALA A 118 4.52 5.79 -12.41
N CYS A 119 3.20 5.72 -12.30
CA CYS A 119 2.27 6.79 -12.67
C CYS A 119 1.50 7.30 -11.46
N SER A 120 0.86 8.44 -11.63
CA SER A 120 -0.10 8.97 -10.66
C SER A 120 -1.45 8.23 -10.77
N GLY A 121 -2.28 8.37 -9.75
CA GLY A 121 -3.64 7.88 -9.70
C GLY A 121 -4.59 8.88 -9.05
N ASP A 122 -5.88 8.58 -9.10
CA ASP A 122 -6.92 9.29 -8.36
C ASP A 122 -7.89 8.30 -7.70
N CYS A 123 -8.91 8.82 -7.02
CA CYS A 123 -9.95 7.99 -6.43
C CYS A 123 -11.26 8.17 -7.18
N ILE A 124 -11.99 7.06 -7.34
CA ILE A 124 -13.35 7.03 -7.86
C ILE A 124 -14.32 6.47 -6.80
N ASP A 125 -15.59 6.80 -6.91
CA ASP A 125 -16.67 6.19 -6.11
C ASP A 125 -17.10 4.81 -6.64
N GLU A 126 -18.12 4.21 -6.04
CA GLU A 126 -18.64 2.90 -6.47
C GLU A 126 -19.16 2.92 -7.91
N GLU A 127 -19.70 4.03 -8.35
CA GLU A 127 -20.26 4.25 -9.70
C GLU A 127 -19.18 4.58 -10.74
N GLY A 128 -17.94 4.86 -10.31
CA GLY A 128 -16.82 5.20 -11.19
C GLY A 128 -16.61 6.69 -11.42
N HIS A 129 -17.27 7.58 -10.68
CA HIS A 129 -17.07 9.01 -10.78
C HIS A 129 -15.85 9.44 -9.97
N ARG A 130 -15.03 10.34 -10.51
CA ARG A 130 -13.83 10.85 -9.82
C ARG A 130 -14.21 11.63 -8.56
N ILE A 131 -13.53 11.33 -7.45
CA ILE A 131 -13.72 12.03 -6.19
C ILE A 131 -12.77 13.23 -6.14
N ALA A 132 -13.33 14.43 -6.15
CA ALA A 132 -12.56 15.68 -6.18
C ALA A 132 -11.60 15.77 -4.97
N GLY A 133 -10.35 16.17 -5.26
CA GLY A 133 -9.32 16.38 -4.24
C GLY A 133 -8.69 15.09 -3.67
N ARG A 134 -9.09 13.90 -4.16
CA ARG A 134 -8.47 12.64 -3.80
C ARG A 134 -7.56 12.15 -4.93
N THR A 135 -6.33 12.59 -4.92
CA THR A 135 -5.29 12.15 -5.88
C THR A 135 -4.16 11.45 -5.17
N VAL A 136 -3.62 10.42 -5.82
CA VAL A 136 -2.39 9.72 -5.45
C VAL A 136 -1.31 10.20 -6.42
N ALA A 137 -0.92 11.47 -6.28
CA ALA A 137 -0.04 12.13 -7.23
C ALA A 137 1.44 11.96 -6.86
N ILE A 138 2.23 11.50 -7.82
CA ILE A 138 3.69 11.57 -7.78
C ILE A 138 4.09 13.05 -7.93
N ARG A 139 4.86 13.58 -6.98
CA ARG A 139 5.20 15.02 -6.98
C ARG A 139 6.47 15.32 -7.75
N ARG A 140 7.44 14.43 -7.74
CA ARG A 140 8.68 14.58 -8.47
C ARG A 140 8.70 13.62 -9.65
N HIS A 141 8.76 14.16 -10.86
CA HIS A 141 8.70 13.41 -12.10
C HIS A 141 10.09 13.17 -12.69
N GLY A 142 10.14 12.27 -13.68
CA GLY A 142 11.37 11.88 -14.37
C GLY A 142 12.11 10.72 -13.69
N ILE A 143 13.32 10.45 -14.16
CA ILE A 143 14.13 9.32 -13.69
C ILE A 143 14.85 9.70 -12.41
N ARG A 144 14.62 8.91 -11.35
CA ARG A 144 15.16 9.15 -10.00
C ARG A 144 15.46 7.83 -9.30
N ASP A 145 16.13 7.88 -8.15
CA ASP A 145 16.33 6.69 -7.32
C ASP A 145 14.97 6.23 -6.77
N ALA A 146 14.69 4.94 -6.88
CA ALA A 146 13.38 4.40 -6.53
C ALA A 146 13.07 4.53 -5.03
N GLU A 147 14.09 4.46 -4.18
CA GLU A 147 13.93 4.65 -2.73
C GLU A 147 13.38 6.05 -2.38
N GLU A 148 13.60 7.07 -3.22
CA GLU A 148 13.04 8.40 -3.00
C GLU A 148 11.50 8.40 -2.99
N LEU A 149 10.85 7.42 -3.63
CA LEU A 149 9.39 7.23 -3.54
C LEU A 149 8.94 6.95 -2.10
N LEU A 150 9.75 6.23 -1.33
CA LEU A 150 9.47 5.96 0.08
C LEU A 150 9.69 7.23 0.93
N LEU A 151 10.77 7.97 0.66
CA LEU A 151 11.05 9.22 1.36
C LEU A 151 9.94 10.24 1.10
N GLU A 152 9.48 10.37 -0.14
CA GLU A 152 8.40 11.28 -0.51
C GLU A 152 7.07 10.90 0.18
N THR A 153 6.80 9.60 0.35
CA THR A 153 5.68 9.11 1.16
C THR A 153 5.75 9.63 2.60
N PHE A 154 6.91 9.55 3.23
CA PHE A 154 7.09 10.07 4.58
C PHE A 154 6.94 11.59 4.66
N GLN A 155 7.51 12.33 3.71
CA GLN A 155 7.49 13.79 3.71
C GLN A 155 6.10 14.38 3.44
N THR A 156 5.28 13.69 2.65
CA THR A 156 3.99 14.21 2.18
C THR A 156 2.78 13.56 2.82
N GLY A 157 2.96 12.39 3.45
CA GLY A 157 1.86 11.54 3.91
C GLY A 157 1.07 10.86 2.80
N SER A 158 1.57 10.91 1.55
CA SER A 158 0.92 10.30 0.39
C SER A 158 1.50 8.91 0.14
N TYR A 159 0.66 7.88 0.13
CA TYR A 159 1.05 6.47 0.06
C TYR A 159 1.35 5.94 -1.35
N TYR A 160 1.48 6.76 -2.37
CA TYR A 160 1.71 6.27 -3.74
C TYR A 160 3.07 5.56 -3.92
N GLY A 161 4.08 5.91 -3.13
CA GLY A 161 5.42 5.32 -3.21
C GLY A 161 5.39 3.80 -3.00
N PRO A 162 4.87 3.31 -1.89
CA PRO A 162 4.90 1.89 -1.56
C PRO A 162 3.72 1.07 -2.12
N LEU A 163 2.94 1.59 -3.08
CA LEU A 163 1.85 0.85 -3.72
C LEU A 163 2.36 0.08 -4.93
N SER A 164 1.85 -1.13 -5.17
CA SER A 164 2.22 -1.95 -6.33
C SER A 164 1.42 -1.60 -7.59
N TRP A 165 0.17 -1.18 -7.44
CA TRP A 165 -0.80 -1.06 -8.54
C TRP A 165 -0.54 0.08 -9.53
N ASN A 166 0.20 1.11 -9.18
CA ASN A 166 0.53 2.23 -10.08
C ASN A 166 1.90 2.09 -10.75
N LYS A 167 2.40 0.87 -10.89
CA LYS A 167 3.78 0.62 -11.36
C LYS A 167 3.86 -0.52 -12.36
N LEU A 168 4.90 -0.45 -13.18
CA LEU A 168 5.38 -1.56 -13.98
C LEU A 168 6.82 -1.87 -13.57
N PHE A 169 7.09 -3.12 -13.24
CA PHE A 169 8.37 -3.61 -12.76
C PHE A 169 9.01 -4.58 -13.76
N ASP A 170 10.31 -4.49 -13.97
CA ASP A 170 11.08 -5.64 -14.45
C ASP A 170 10.91 -6.78 -13.44
N ILE A 171 10.41 -7.93 -13.87
CA ILE A 171 10.08 -9.03 -12.96
C ILE A 171 11.29 -9.56 -12.19
N ARG A 172 12.50 -9.36 -12.72
CA ARG A 172 13.75 -9.73 -12.07
C ARG A 172 14.00 -8.96 -10.77
N LEU A 173 13.37 -7.80 -10.57
CA LEU A 173 13.41 -7.06 -9.30
C LEU A 173 12.88 -7.88 -8.13
N PHE A 174 11.93 -8.77 -8.39
CA PHE A 174 11.41 -9.70 -7.40
C PHE A 174 12.21 -11.01 -7.38
N ARG A 175 12.42 -11.61 -8.55
CA ARG A 175 13.00 -12.95 -8.69
C ARG A 175 14.46 -13.00 -8.28
N ASP A 176 15.30 -12.10 -8.79
CA ASP A 176 16.74 -12.12 -8.54
C ASP A 176 17.05 -11.72 -7.08
N LYS A 177 16.21 -10.87 -6.48
CA LYS A 177 16.32 -10.46 -5.07
C LYS A 177 15.62 -11.43 -4.10
N GLY A 178 14.93 -12.45 -4.60
CA GLY A 178 14.15 -13.40 -3.78
C GLY A 178 13.08 -12.70 -2.94
N VAL A 179 12.37 -11.72 -3.52
CA VAL A 179 11.35 -10.93 -2.83
C VAL A 179 9.96 -11.52 -3.10
N HIS A 180 9.29 -11.90 -2.02
CA HIS A 180 7.86 -12.25 -2.00
C HIS A 180 7.15 -11.38 -0.98
N TYR A 181 5.84 -11.18 -1.18
CA TYR A 181 4.97 -10.48 -0.23
C TYR A 181 4.82 -11.31 1.05
N ASP A 182 4.77 -10.64 2.21
CA ASP A 182 4.61 -11.32 3.50
C ASP A 182 3.14 -11.77 3.67
N GLU A 183 2.87 -13.05 3.47
CA GLU A 183 1.53 -13.66 3.55
C GLU A 183 0.90 -13.60 4.95
N THR A 184 1.67 -13.25 5.96
CA THR A 184 1.16 -13.03 7.32
C THR A 184 0.60 -11.62 7.52
N MET A 185 0.69 -10.73 6.51
CA MET A 185 0.19 -9.36 6.53
C MET A 185 -1.08 -9.22 5.68
N LEU A 186 -2.07 -8.54 6.24
CA LEU A 186 -3.32 -8.19 5.55
C LEU A 186 -3.42 -6.69 5.22
N PHE A 187 -2.56 -5.87 5.84
CA PHE A 187 -2.42 -4.44 5.59
C PHE A 187 -0.95 -4.11 5.37
N GLY A 188 -0.69 -3.16 4.49
CA GLY A 188 0.67 -2.69 4.22
C GLY A 188 1.57 -3.77 3.59
N ASP A 189 1.00 -4.83 3.04
CA ASP A 189 1.73 -5.92 2.38
C ASP A 189 2.60 -5.42 1.24
N ASP A 190 2.10 -4.53 0.38
CA ASP A 190 2.87 -3.86 -0.66
C ASP A 190 4.09 -3.14 -0.08
N ALA A 191 3.84 -2.26 0.87
CA ALA A 191 4.87 -1.45 1.51
C ALA A 191 5.90 -2.29 2.28
N SER A 192 5.48 -3.46 2.77
CA SER A 192 6.37 -4.36 3.52
C SER A 192 7.54 -4.90 2.69
N VAL A 193 7.40 -4.97 1.37
CA VAL A 193 8.38 -5.58 0.46
C VAL A 193 9.01 -4.62 -0.53
N LEU A 194 8.30 -3.56 -0.95
CA LEU A 194 8.76 -2.68 -2.03
C LEU A 194 10.05 -1.93 -1.71
N HIS A 195 10.37 -1.69 -0.44
CA HIS A 195 11.66 -1.12 -0.06
C HIS A 195 12.86 -2.00 -0.49
N ARG A 196 12.69 -3.33 -0.52
CA ARG A 196 13.70 -4.28 -1.01
C ARG A 196 13.73 -4.32 -2.55
N VAL A 197 12.57 -4.19 -3.19
CA VAL A 197 12.44 -4.11 -4.65
C VAL A 197 13.13 -2.85 -5.18
N PHE A 198 12.98 -1.73 -4.50
CA PHE A 198 13.52 -0.42 -4.89
C PHE A 198 15.02 -0.27 -4.65
N GLU A 199 15.61 -1.11 -3.81
CA GLU A 199 17.01 -1.00 -3.41
C GLU A 199 17.97 -0.93 -4.60
N GLY A 200 18.65 0.21 -4.74
CA GLY A 200 19.64 0.48 -5.79
C GLY A 200 19.06 0.60 -7.19
N GLU A 201 17.76 0.78 -7.32
CA GLU A 201 17.06 0.84 -8.62
C GLU A 201 16.68 2.27 -8.99
N ARG A 202 16.49 2.51 -10.29
CA ARG A 202 15.97 3.76 -10.80
C ARG A 202 14.54 3.61 -11.29
N CYS A 203 13.69 4.55 -10.88
CA CYS A 203 12.28 4.64 -11.30
C CYS A 203 12.08 5.80 -12.25
N ASN A 204 11.34 5.60 -13.34
CA ASN A 204 10.82 6.70 -14.14
C ASN A 204 9.42 7.06 -13.63
N CYS A 205 9.30 8.22 -13.03
CA CYS A 205 8.09 8.72 -12.39
C CYS A 205 7.32 9.64 -13.34
N LEU A 206 6.08 9.28 -13.66
CA LEU A 206 5.23 9.97 -14.62
C LEU A 206 4.16 10.81 -13.92
N PRO A 207 3.84 12.01 -14.43
CA PRO A 207 2.78 12.84 -13.89
C PRO A 207 1.37 12.33 -14.19
N ASP A 208 1.25 11.47 -15.21
CA ASP A 208 -0.01 11.05 -15.78
C ASP A 208 -0.85 10.29 -14.76
N VAL A 209 -2.13 10.65 -14.63
CA VAL A 209 -3.13 9.95 -13.81
C VAL A 209 -3.71 8.84 -14.66
N LEU A 210 -3.22 7.61 -14.44
CA LEU A 210 -3.54 6.44 -15.27
C LEU A 210 -4.21 5.31 -14.48
N TYR A 211 -4.34 5.44 -13.17
CA TYR A 211 -4.97 4.48 -12.29
C TYR A 211 -6.07 5.12 -11.45
N HIS A 212 -7.23 4.47 -11.34
CA HIS A 212 -8.40 4.96 -10.63
C HIS A 212 -8.75 3.99 -9.50
N TYR A 213 -8.36 4.37 -8.27
CA TYR A 213 -8.62 3.61 -7.07
C TYR A 213 -10.08 3.77 -6.64
N ARG A 214 -10.83 2.67 -6.61
CA ARG A 214 -12.24 2.70 -6.20
C ARG A 214 -12.37 2.74 -4.68
N THR A 215 -13.17 3.69 -4.19
CA THR A 215 -13.56 3.76 -2.78
C THR A 215 -14.96 3.18 -2.65
N ARG A 216 -15.10 2.10 -1.89
CA ARG A 216 -16.37 1.40 -1.69
C ARG A 216 -16.58 0.94 -0.26
N ALA A 217 -17.83 0.62 0.09
CA ALA A 217 -18.15 -0.03 1.35
C ALA A 217 -17.54 -1.44 1.42
N GLY A 218 -17.12 -1.86 2.60
CA GLY A 218 -16.56 -3.20 2.82
C GLY A 218 -15.13 -3.43 2.34
N GLN A 219 -14.44 -2.39 1.84
CA GLN A 219 -13.00 -2.51 1.56
C GLN A 219 -12.20 -2.84 2.82
N ILE A 220 -11.07 -3.52 2.61
CA ILE A 220 -10.12 -3.82 3.69
C ILE A 220 -9.73 -2.54 4.45
N THR A 221 -9.60 -1.41 3.75
CA THR A 221 -9.22 -0.11 4.30
C THR A 221 -10.38 0.65 4.97
N SER A 222 -11.63 0.29 4.68
CA SER A 222 -12.84 0.97 5.17
C SER A 222 -13.52 0.16 6.27
N THR A 223 -13.21 0.43 7.54
CA THR A 223 -13.87 -0.24 8.69
C THR A 223 -14.37 0.78 9.71
N ALA A 224 -15.64 0.60 10.15
CA ALA A 224 -16.25 1.41 11.21
C ALA A 224 -15.60 1.18 12.59
N THR A 225 -14.97 0.01 12.80
CA THR A 225 -14.24 -0.36 14.00
C THR A 225 -12.74 -0.42 13.70
N PHE A 226 -11.89 -0.30 14.72
CA PHE A 226 -10.45 -0.48 14.56
C PHE A 226 -10.13 -2.00 14.52
N PRO A 227 -9.88 -2.61 13.37
CA PRO A 227 -9.57 -4.04 13.30
C PRO A 227 -8.12 -4.30 13.73
N ALA A 228 -7.90 -5.41 14.45
CA ALA A 228 -6.58 -5.81 14.93
C ALA A 228 -5.51 -5.91 13.83
N ARG A 229 -5.93 -6.24 12.62
CA ARG A 229 -5.07 -6.37 11.42
C ARG A 229 -4.45 -5.04 10.96
N LYS A 230 -5.01 -3.86 11.32
CA LYS A 230 -4.35 -2.56 11.08
C LYS A 230 -2.99 -2.43 11.77
N LEU A 231 -2.74 -3.23 12.80
CA LEU A 231 -1.44 -3.25 13.47
C LEU A 231 -0.31 -3.82 12.59
N ASP A 232 -0.63 -4.44 11.44
CA ASP A 232 0.35 -4.85 10.43
C ASP A 232 1.14 -3.65 9.88
N ASP A 233 0.53 -2.46 9.78
CA ASP A 233 1.26 -1.25 9.41
C ASP A 233 2.42 -0.95 10.38
N LEU A 234 2.28 -1.26 11.67
CA LEU A 234 3.38 -1.11 12.63
C LEU A 234 4.51 -2.11 12.37
N ARG A 235 4.18 -3.32 11.88
CA ARG A 235 5.19 -4.31 11.44
C ARG A 235 5.96 -3.79 10.23
N MET A 236 5.24 -3.22 9.26
CA MET A 236 5.81 -2.61 8.07
C MET A 236 6.80 -1.48 8.42
N TYR A 237 6.37 -0.49 9.23
CA TYR A 237 7.25 0.60 9.64
C TYR A 237 8.46 0.11 10.45
N TRP A 238 8.29 -0.93 11.26
CA TRP A 238 9.40 -1.55 11.98
C TRP A 238 10.38 -2.23 11.03
N ALA A 239 9.90 -2.95 10.02
CA ALA A 239 10.75 -3.56 8.99
C ALA A 239 11.55 -2.50 8.23
N TRP A 240 10.94 -1.36 7.87
CA TRP A 240 11.63 -0.24 7.24
C TRP A 240 12.70 0.36 8.14
N LEU A 241 12.40 0.54 9.44
CA LEU A 241 13.40 1.01 10.41
C LEU A 241 14.63 0.11 10.46
N GLN A 242 14.42 -1.20 10.52
CA GLN A 242 15.52 -2.18 10.52
C GLN A 242 16.31 -2.12 9.21
N TYR A 243 15.62 -2.05 8.09
CA TYR A 243 16.22 -1.96 6.76
C TYR A 243 17.10 -0.71 6.64
N PHE A 244 16.58 0.47 6.99
CA PHE A 244 17.34 1.72 6.91
C PHE A 244 18.43 1.84 7.97
N ALA A 245 18.28 1.22 9.15
CA ALA A 245 19.28 1.23 10.20
C ALA A 245 20.55 0.48 9.82
N SER A 246 20.46 -0.54 8.98
CA SER A 246 21.56 -1.39 8.55
C SER A 246 22.35 -0.83 7.36
N ARG A 247 21.93 0.32 6.79
CA ARG A 247 22.49 0.84 5.53
C ARG A 247 23.11 2.23 5.69
N PRO A 248 24.39 2.42 5.28
CA PRO A 248 24.99 3.74 5.16
C PRO A 248 24.21 4.62 4.17
N GLY A 249 24.10 5.91 4.46
CA GLY A 249 23.41 6.88 3.58
C GLY A 249 21.90 7.02 3.80
N PHE A 250 21.27 6.14 4.57
CA PHE A 250 19.82 6.18 4.81
C PHE A 250 19.40 6.81 6.15
N ALA A 251 20.22 7.70 6.71
CA ALA A 251 19.95 8.33 8.01
C ALA A 251 18.63 9.15 8.01
N GLU A 252 18.35 9.88 6.93
CA GLU A 252 17.10 10.64 6.78
C GLU A 252 15.89 9.72 6.71
N TYR A 253 15.95 8.65 5.92
CA TYR A 253 14.89 7.65 5.82
C TYR A 253 14.58 7.00 7.17
N ARG A 254 15.64 6.65 7.92
CA ARG A 254 15.51 6.11 9.26
C ARG A 254 14.80 7.08 10.20
N GLN A 255 15.17 8.36 10.18
CA GLN A 255 14.51 9.38 11.00
C GLN A 255 13.02 9.50 10.67
N TRP A 256 12.66 9.56 9.38
CA TRP A 256 11.27 9.60 8.93
C TRP A 256 10.50 8.34 9.33
N ALA A 257 11.06 7.16 9.11
CA ALA A 257 10.42 5.89 9.50
C ALA A 257 10.18 5.83 11.01
N THR A 258 11.13 6.33 11.83
CA THR A 258 10.99 6.45 13.30
C THR A 258 9.82 7.36 13.68
N VAL A 259 9.72 8.52 13.05
CA VAL A 259 8.64 9.48 13.28
C VAL A 259 7.29 8.90 12.90
N TRP A 260 7.20 8.24 11.75
CA TRP A 260 5.96 7.62 11.30
C TRP A 260 5.56 6.42 12.14
N TYR A 261 6.53 5.60 12.60
CA TYR A 261 6.25 4.53 13.55
C TYR A 261 5.55 5.05 14.81
N TRP A 262 6.07 6.14 15.39
CA TRP A 262 5.46 6.82 16.53
C TRP A 262 4.05 7.35 16.20
N ARG A 263 3.89 8.11 15.11
CA ARG A 263 2.63 8.74 14.75
C ARG A 263 1.53 7.72 14.51
N VAL A 264 1.84 6.68 13.75
CA VAL A 264 0.88 5.59 13.43
C VAL A 264 0.56 4.79 14.69
N PHE A 265 1.55 4.48 15.53
CA PHE A 265 1.31 3.80 16.79
C PHE A 265 0.34 4.59 17.67
N TYR A 266 0.61 5.89 17.89
CA TYR A 266 -0.22 6.75 18.70
C TYR A 266 -1.63 6.93 18.12
N GLN A 267 -1.73 7.12 16.82
CA GLN A 267 -3.01 7.21 16.10
C GLN A 267 -3.84 5.93 16.29
N PHE A 268 -3.24 4.77 16.11
CA PHE A 268 -3.93 3.48 16.25
C PHE A 268 -4.36 3.22 17.69
N TRP A 269 -3.53 3.58 18.65
CA TRP A 269 -3.90 3.51 20.05
C TRP A 269 -5.14 4.37 20.36
N CYS A 270 -5.18 5.59 19.85
CA CYS A 270 -6.33 6.48 20.04
C CYS A 270 -7.58 5.97 19.33
N GLN A 271 -7.44 5.47 18.09
CA GLN A 271 -8.55 4.91 17.32
C GLN A 271 -9.16 3.67 18.01
N ALA A 272 -8.33 2.75 18.48
CA ALA A 272 -8.77 1.58 19.24
C ALA A 272 -9.47 1.98 20.55
N GLY A 273 -8.98 3.04 21.21
CA GLY A 273 -9.62 3.61 22.39
C GLY A 273 -11.00 4.20 22.09
N THR A 274 -11.13 4.94 21.01
CA THR A 274 -12.41 5.53 20.57
C THR A 274 -13.41 4.46 20.11
N ALA A 275 -12.92 3.41 19.44
CA ALA A 275 -13.74 2.27 19.02
C ALA A 275 -14.14 1.32 20.18
N GLY A 276 -13.57 1.51 21.37
CA GLY A 276 -13.90 0.73 22.57
C GLY A 276 -13.21 -0.65 22.65
N ASN A 277 -12.42 -1.05 21.65
CA ASN A 277 -11.75 -2.36 21.61
C ASN A 277 -10.28 -2.34 22.06
N LEU A 278 -9.79 -1.22 22.57
CA LEU A 278 -8.44 -1.10 23.11
C LEU A 278 -8.10 -2.17 24.19
N PRO A 279 -9.00 -2.55 25.13
CA PRO A 279 -8.69 -3.58 26.11
C PRO A 279 -8.28 -4.92 25.47
N GLU A 280 -8.96 -5.34 24.42
CA GLU A 280 -8.70 -6.58 23.68
C GLU A 280 -7.38 -6.52 22.90
N LEU A 281 -7.04 -5.34 22.39
CA LEU A 281 -5.85 -5.10 21.57
C LEU A 281 -4.59 -4.79 22.39
N LYS A 282 -4.69 -4.53 23.69
CA LYS A 282 -3.54 -4.23 24.56
C LYS A 282 -2.38 -5.23 24.45
N PRO A 283 -2.60 -6.55 24.40
CA PRO A 283 -1.47 -7.50 24.25
C PRO A 283 -0.69 -7.29 22.95
N LYS A 284 -1.38 -7.02 21.84
CA LYS A 284 -0.78 -6.75 20.53
C LYS A 284 -0.02 -5.42 20.55
N PHE A 285 -0.61 -4.36 21.06
CA PHE A 285 0.08 -3.09 21.25
C PHE A 285 1.32 -3.20 22.14
N ARG A 286 1.28 -4.05 23.17
CA ARG A 286 2.44 -4.26 24.06
C ARG A 286 3.65 -4.83 23.30
N ALA A 287 3.45 -5.70 22.32
CA ALA A 287 4.52 -6.22 21.49
C ALA A 287 5.19 -5.10 20.68
N HIS A 288 4.40 -4.23 20.07
CA HIS A 288 4.91 -3.07 19.31
C HIS A 288 5.47 -1.97 20.19
N LYS A 289 4.97 -1.82 21.44
CA LYS A 289 5.49 -0.83 22.38
C LYS A 289 6.96 -1.05 22.71
N LYS A 290 7.43 -2.28 22.75
CA LYS A 290 8.87 -2.57 22.97
C LYS A 290 9.73 -1.94 21.87
N HIS A 291 9.25 -1.96 20.63
CA HIS A 291 9.93 -1.32 19.50
C HIS A 291 9.88 0.22 19.63
N LEU A 292 8.74 0.76 20.06
CA LEU A 292 8.61 2.20 20.31
C LEU A 292 9.56 2.67 21.41
N ASP A 293 9.64 1.92 22.51
CA ASP A 293 10.56 2.22 23.63
C ASP A 293 12.04 2.22 23.16
N ALA A 294 12.38 1.29 22.26
CA ALA A 294 13.75 1.19 21.72
C ALA A 294 14.12 2.40 20.84
N VAL A 295 13.15 2.98 20.11
CA VAL A 295 13.41 4.15 19.24
C VAL A 295 13.11 5.49 19.91
N LEU A 296 12.63 5.52 21.14
CA LEU A 296 12.31 6.76 21.88
C LEU A 296 13.49 7.74 21.96
N PRO A 297 14.75 7.31 22.19
CA PRO A 297 15.90 8.23 22.17
C PRO A 297 16.08 8.93 20.82
N ASP A 298 15.86 8.22 19.71
CA ASP A 298 15.95 8.78 18.35
C ASP A 298 14.79 9.77 18.09
N LEU A 299 13.59 9.48 18.58
CA LEU A 299 12.44 10.40 18.49
C LEU A 299 12.71 11.72 19.22
N VAL A 300 13.28 11.65 20.42
CA VAL A 300 13.58 12.85 21.23
C VAL A 300 14.66 13.71 20.56
N ARG A 301 15.67 13.08 19.93
CA ARG A 301 16.74 13.78 19.20
C ARG A 301 16.33 14.28 17.83
N SER A 302 15.27 13.72 17.23
CA SER A 302 14.87 14.04 15.85
C SER A 302 14.52 15.52 15.68
N SER A 303 15.06 16.14 14.63
CA SER A 303 14.67 17.50 14.21
C SER A 303 13.30 17.55 13.50
N LEU A 304 12.78 16.38 13.08
CA LEU A 304 11.52 16.26 12.36
C LEU A 304 10.29 16.33 13.27
N LEU A 305 10.46 16.16 14.58
CA LEU A 305 9.37 16.19 15.55
C LEU A 305 9.33 17.53 16.31
N PRO A 306 8.16 18.20 16.36
CA PRO A 306 7.93 19.34 17.25
C PRO A 306 8.10 18.95 18.72
N ALA A 307 8.51 19.92 19.57
CA ALA A 307 8.73 19.69 21.00
C ALA A 307 7.52 19.07 21.71
N GLY A 308 6.30 19.51 21.37
CA GLY A 308 5.06 18.96 21.92
C GLY A 308 4.83 17.49 21.56
N GLU A 309 5.20 17.05 20.35
CA GLU A 309 5.12 15.63 19.96
C GLU A 309 6.18 14.79 20.68
N LYS A 310 7.40 15.32 20.86
CA LYS A 310 8.46 14.67 21.66
C LYS A 310 8.01 14.42 23.09
N LEU A 311 7.46 15.46 23.75
CA LEU A 311 6.91 15.34 25.09
C LEU A 311 5.79 14.30 25.16
N ARG A 312 4.90 14.30 24.17
CA ARG A 312 3.81 13.32 24.06
C ARG A 312 4.35 11.90 23.93
N ALA A 313 5.40 11.68 23.13
CA ALA A 313 6.02 10.36 22.98
C ALA A 313 6.64 9.87 24.29
N VAL A 314 7.36 10.73 25.02
CA VAL A 314 7.92 10.41 26.33
C VAL A 314 6.84 10.04 27.35
N LEU A 315 5.79 10.86 27.47
CA LEU A 315 4.68 10.61 28.39
C LEU A 315 3.91 9.33 28.03
N PHE A 316 3.72 9.08 26.73
CA PHE A 316 3.08 7.87 26.25
C PHE A 316 3.91 6.61 26.57
N CYS A 317 5.21 6.64 26.36
CA CYS A 317 6.09 5.51 26.69
C CYS A 317 6.11 5.24 28.20
N ALA A 318 6.05 6.30 29.02
CA ALA A 318 5.97 6.18 30.47
C ALA A 318 4.60 5.61 30.94
N ASN A 319 3.49 6.13 30.44
CA ASN A 319 2.15 5.65 30.78
C ASN A 319 1.11 5.94 29.68
N PRO A 320 0.90 4.99 28.73
CA PRO A 320 -0.03 5.18 27.63
C PRO A 320 -1.47 5.47 28.05
N MET A 321 -1.94 4.87 29.16
CA MET A 321 -3.31 5.04 29.62
C MET A 321 -3.54 6.41 30.25
N ALA A 322 -2.60 6.91 31.03
CA ALA A 322 -2.71 8.24 31.62
C ALA A 322 -2.76 9.32 30.55
N LEU A 323 -1.92 9.23 29.52
CA LEU A 323 -1.94 10.17 28.40
C LEU A 323 -3.25 10.10 27.61
N TYR A 324 -3.77 8.90 27.34
CA TYR A 324 -5.04 8.73 26.64
C TYR A 324 -6.20 9.35 27.43
N THR A 325 -6.27 9.08 28.75
CA THR A 325 -7.31 9.64 29.63
C THR A 325 -7.23 11.18 29.67
N ALA A 326 -6.04 11.74 29.78
CA ALA A 326 -5.84 13.19 29.76
C ALA A 326 -6.26 13.82 28.42
N ALA A 327 -5.87 13.20 27.30
CA ALA A 327 -6.22 13.68 25.96
C ALA A 327 -7.75 13.65 25.72
N THR A 328 -8.42 12.57 26.13
CA THR A 328 -9.88 12.45 25.99
C THR A 328 -10.64 13.42 26.90
N ALA A 329 -10.16 13.63 28.12
CA ALA A 329 -10.74 14.63 29.05
C ALA A 329 -10.57 16.05 28.48
N TRP A 330 -9.40 16.37 27.95
CA TRP A 330 -9.13 17.68 27.31
C TRP A 330 -10.01 17.89 26.07
N GLY A 331 -10.16 16.89 25.21
CA GLY A 331 -11.04 16.95 24.04
C GLY A 331 -12.50 17.22 24.41
N ARG A 332 -13.02 16.57 25.47
CA ARG A 332 -14.36 16.82 25.99
C ARG A 332 -14.53 18.24 26.55
N LEU A 333 -13.51 18.77 27.21
CA LEU A 333 -13.51 20.14 27.74
C LEU A 333 -13.46 21.18 26.62
N ALA A 334 -12.63 20.96 25.59
CA ALA A 334 -12.54 21.82 24.43
C ALA A 334 -13.86 21.85 23.64
N ALA A 335 -14.49 20.68 23.44
CA ALA A 335 -15.79 20.58 22.77
C ALA A 335 -16.91 21.28 23.55
N LYS A 336 -16.85 21.31 24.90
CA LYS A 336 -17.78 22.08 25.73
C LYS A 336 -17.55 23.59 25.61
N ARG A 337 -16.28 24.04 25.49
CA ARG A 337 -15.94 25.46 25.32
C ARG A 337 -16.28 25.99 23.93
N GLY A 338 -16.15 25.18 22.88
CA GLY A 338 -16.50 25.56 21.50
C GLY A 338 -18.01 25.68 21.23
N ARG A 339 -18.88 25.20 22.15
CA ARG A 339 -20.33 25.38 22.05
C ARG A 339 -20.84 26.66 22.75
N GLY A 340 -19.94 27.44 23.29
CA GLY A 340 -20.27 28.68 24.01
C GLY A 340 -19.94 29.98 23.31
N ILE A 341 -19.57 29.93 22.00
CA ILE A 341 -19.36 31.15 21.20
C ILE A 341 -20.26 31.02 19.94
N HIS A 342 -21.47 31.58 20.08
CA HIS A 342 -22.30 32.04 18.96
C HIS A 342 -22.06 33.52 18.75
#